data_0c66c45d2c85376639dc902f189f125a
#
_entry.id   0c66c45d2c85376639dc902f189f125a
#
_cell.length_a   1.000
_cell.length_b   1.000
_cell.length_c   1.000
_cell.angle_alpha   90.00
_cell.angle_beta   90.00
_cell.angle_gamma   90.00
#
_symmetry.space_group_name_H-M   'P 1'
#
loop_
_entity.id
_entity.type
_entity.pdbx_description
1 polymer ?
#
loop_
_entity_poly.entity_id
_entity_poly.type
_entity_poly.pdbx_seq_one_letter_code
_entity_poly.pdbx_strand_id
1 'polypeptide(L)'
;MTFEPDQIYHRGDILSPIGKVMNDGIGRMSRSVARKIRDVLGLSDVPSAIQGRMGSAKGMWLMDVVDASDEDWIETYASQRKWDCDYLDSYHRTLEVHNTVSELKSASLNLQFLPVLEDRARDRRLMRRTIGDRLTNDLKKQFEDQKTALKRPLQFRQWVNENSNTRSIRAKNGRVAFLGGLPEHKGEILTFLLNSGFNPKTQKYLQELAWELQKGKCEILRTKLNIKVGRSAYMYMVVDFWGGLEENEVHVGFSSKFRDESDGPSIGIWIR
;
A
#
# COMPACT_ATOMS: atom_id res chain seq x y z
N MET A 1 -20.70 -4.70 -6.51
CA MET A 1 -21.59 -5.61 -5.76
C MET A 1 -22.73 -4.79 -5.23
N THR A 2 -23.98 -5.18 -5.55
CA THR A 2 -25.20 -4.45 -5.13
C THR A 2 -25.84 -5.20 -3.97
N PHE A 3 -26.21 -4.51 -2.92
CA PHE A 3 -26.89 -5.05 -1.73
C PHE A 3 -28.42 -4.87 -1.83
N GLU A 4 -29.18 -5.70 -1.14
CA GLU A 4 -30.57 -5.43 -0.87
C GLU A 4 -30.70 -4.44 0.29
N PRO A 5 -31.80 -3.67 0.37
CA PRO A 5 -31.96 -2.64 1.42
C PRO A 5 -31.81 -3.15 2.85
N ASP A 6 -32.27 -4.37 3.11
CA ASP A 6 -32.21 -5.04 4.42
C ASP A 6 -30.81 -5.57 4.79
N GLN A 7 -29.90 -5.60 3.83
CA GLN A 7 -28.50 -5.97 4.02
C GLN A 7 -27.61 -4.79 4.42
N ILE A 8 -28.14 -3.56 4.41
CA ILE A 8 -27.40 -2.36 4.72
C ILE A 8 -27.84 -1.81 6.09
N TYR A 9 -26.90 -1.84 7.03
CA TYR A 9 -27.15 -1.34 8.37
C TYR A 9 -26.55 0.06 8.53
N HIS A 10 -27.43 1.04 8.85
CA HIS A 10 -27.01 2.40 9.14
C HIS A 10 -26.82 2.57 10.64
N ARG A 11 -25.60 2.93 11.05
CA ARG A 11 -25.21 3.10 12.45
C ARG A 11 -24.83 4.56 12.75
N GLY A 12 -24.99 4.95 14.01
CA GLY A 12 -24.36 6.13 14.57
C GLY A 12 -22.86 5.89 14.80
N ASP A 13 -22.09 6.98 14.84
CA ASP A 13 -20.64 6.84 15.12
C ASP A 13 -20.36 6.39 16.55
N ILE A 14 -19.25 5.69 16.72
CA ILE A 14 -18.71 5.31 18.03
C ILE A 14 -18.00 6.56 18.59
N LEU A 15 -18.47 7.00 19.75
CA LEU A 15 -17.94 8.19 20.39
C LEU A 15 -17.03 7.84 21.57
N SER A 16 -15.95 8.61 21.72
CA SER A 16 -15.12 8.57 22.92
C SER A 16 -15.88 9.16 24.12
N PRO A 17 -15.39 8.95 25.36
CA PRO A 17 -16.00 9.56 26.56
C PRO A 17 -16.13 11.09 26.50
N ILE A 18 -15.31 11.75 25.69
CA ILE A 18 -15.35 13.21 25.46
C ILE A 18 -16.12 13.62 24.20
N GLY A 19 -16.91 12.69 23.61
CA GLY A 19 -17.79 12.98 22.48
C GLY A 19 -17.09 13.06 21.11
N LYS A 20 -15.83 12.66 20.97
CA LYS A 20 -15.14 12.62 19.67
C LYS A 20 -15.44 11.33 18.93
N VAL A 21 -15.65 11.42 17.62
CA VAL A 21 -15.82 10.26 16.74
C VAL A 21 -14.54 9.42 16.72
N MET A 22 -14.66 8.13 17.03
CA MET A 22 -13.55 7.18 17.09
C MET A 22 -13.40 6.37 15.80
N ASN A 23 -14.48 6.09 15.08
CA ASN A 23 -14.50 5.26 13.87
C ASN A 23 -14.65 6.08 12.58
N ASP A 24 -14.07 7.28 12.54
CA ASP A 24 -14.23 8.19 11.39
C ASP A 24 -13.88 7.51 10.07
N GLY A 25 -14.89 7.37 9.20
CA GLY A 25 -14.76 6.77 7.89
C GLY A 25 -14.60 5.24 7.87
N ILE A 26 -14.88 4.52 8.98
CA ILE A 26 -14.72 3.06 9.08
C ILE A 26 -16.03 2.38 9.40
N GLY A 27 -16.39 1.35 8.63
CA GLY A 27 -17.52 0.46 8.84
C GLY A 27 -17.12 -1.02 8.84
N ARG A 28 -18.09 -1.90 8.97
CA ARG A 28 -17.89 -3.35 8.93
C ARG A 28 -18.66 -4.00 7.78
N MET A 29 -18.20 -5.14 7.35
CA MET A 29 -18.87 -6.00 6.37
C MET A 29 -18.80 -7.46 6.80
N SER A 30 -19.76 -8.26 6.34
CA SER A 30 -19.77 -9.70 6.61
C SER A 30 -18.59 -10.42 5.97
N ARG A 31 -18.28 -11.60 6.52
CA ARG A 31 -17.28 -12.49 5.93
C ARG A 31 -17.71 -12.98 4.54
N SER A 32 -19.02 -13.18 4.31
CA SER A 32 -19.57 -13.54 3.01
C SER A 32 -19.24 -12.49 1.95
N VAL A 33 -19.50 -11.21 2.25
CA VAL A 33 -19.14 -10.08 1.37
C VAL A 33 -17.64 -10.06 1.06
N ALA A 34 -16.79 -10.22 2.07
CA ALA A 34 -15.34 -10.25 1.87
C ALA A 34 -14.88 -11.39 0.95
N ARG A 35 -15.48 -12.58 1.06
CA ARG A 35 -15.22 -13.72 0.18
C ARG A 35 -15.65 -13.42 -1.26
N LYS A 36 -16.83 -12.84 -1.47
CA LYS A 36 -17.32 -12.45 -2.79
C LYS A 36 -16.39 -11.40 -3.45
N ILE A 37 -15.90 -10.44 -2.67
CA ILE A 37 -14.93 -9.46 -3.16
C ILE A 37 -13.63 -10.14 -3.60
N ARG A 38 -13.10 -11.11 -2.82
CA ARG A 38 -11.95 -11.93 -3.21
C ARG A 38 -12.18 -12.57 -4.57
N ASP A 39 -13.32 -13.22 -4.75
CA ASP A 39 -13.63 -14.01 -5.94
C ASP A 39 -13.79 -13.12 -7.19
N VAL A 40 -14.50 -11.99 -7.05
CA VAL A 40 -14.69 -11.03 -8.16
C VAL A 40 -13.38 -10.36 -8.58
N LEU A 41 -12.51 -10.03 -7.61
CA LEU A 41 -11.23 -9.36 -7.88
C LEU A 41 -10.07 -10.35 -8.15
N GLY A 42 -10.30 -11.66 -8.02
CA GLY A 42 -9.28 -12.69 -8.21
C GLY A 42 -8.14 -12.60 -7.20
N LEU A 43 -8.44 -12.23 -5.93
CA LEU A 43 -7.43 -12.12 -4.88
C LEU A 43 -7.01 -13.50 -4.37
N SER A 44 -5.76 -13.65 -3.96
CA SER A 44 -5.24 -14.89 -3.35
C SER A 44 -5.89 -15.18 -2.01
N ASP A 45 -6.17 -14.13 -1.25
CA ASP A 45 -6.67 -14.21 0.12
C ASP A 45 -7.92 -13.35 0.32
N VAL A 46 -8.74 -13.72 1.30
CA VAL A 46 -9.91 -12.92 1.68
C VAL A 46 -9.42 -11.61 2.32
N PRO A 47 -9.81 -10.44 1.76
CA PRO A 47 -9.33 -9.17 2.29
C PRO A 47 -9.90 -8.90 3.68
N SER A 48 -9.04 -8.61 4.64
CA SER A 48 -9.46 -8.21 6.00
C SER A 48 -10.08 -6.81 6.04
N ALA A 49 -9.74 -5.97 5.07
CA ALA A 49 -10.32 -4.64 4.89
C ALA A 49 -10.31 -4.24 3.42
N ILE A 50 -11.25 -3.40 3.05
CA ILE A 50 -11.32 -2.76 1.73
C ILE A 50 -11.50 -1.26 1.90
N GLN A 51 -11.03 -0.51 0.94
CA GLN A 51 -11.35 0.89 0.77
C GLN A 51 -12.32 1.04 -0.40
N GLY A 52 -13.42 1.73 -0.20
CA GLY A 52 -14.45 1.78 -1.23
C GLY A 52 -15.42 2.94 -1.06
N ARG A 53 -16.49 2.83 -1.84
CA ARG A 53 -17.63 3.76 -1.82
C ARG A 53 -18.92 2.98 -2.03
N MET A 54 -19.99 3.38 -1.32
CA MET A 54 -21.35 2.88 -1.52
C MET A 54 -22.33 4.04 -1.30
N GLY A 55 -22.95 4.52 -2.36
CA GLY A 55 -23.81 5.71 -2.31
C GLY A 55 -23.06 6.91 -1.73
N SER A 56 -23.58 7.47 -0.64
CA SER A 56 -22.97 8.60 0.06
C SER A 56 -21.81 8.16 0.98
N ALA A 57 -21.71 6.88 1.31
CA ALA A 57 -20.69 6.37 2.21
C ALA A 57 -19.36 6.19 1.48
N LYS A 58 -18.30 6.77 2.05
CA LYS A 58 -16.92 6.65 1.59
C LYS A 58 -16.02 6.32 2.76
N GLY A 59 -15.15 5.34 2.56
CA GLY A 59 -14.20 5.01 3.61
C GLY A 59 -13.67 3.58 3.49
N MET A 60 -13.47 2.97 4.63
CA MET A 60 -12.95 1.63 4.77
C MET A 60 -14.01 0.72 5.39
N TRP A 61 -14.05 -0.53 4.94
CA TRP A 61 -14.87 -1.57 5.56
C TRP A 61 -13.98 -2.72 5.99
N LEU A 62 -14.15 -3.11 7.25
CA LEU A 62 -13.47 -4.25 7.86
C LEU A 62 -14.32 -5.50 7.73
N MET A 63 -13.70 -6.61 7.43
CA MET A 63 -14.36 -7.91 7.57
C MET A 63 -14.59 -8.19 9.06
N ASP A 64 -15.82 -8.45 9.43
CA ASP A 64 -16.14 -8.89 10.80
C ASP A 64 -15.63 -10.30 11.01
N VAL A 65 -14.66 -10.45 11.93
CA VAL A 65 -14.05 -11.75 12.24
C VAL A 65 -14.90 -12.63 13.15
N VAL A 66 -15.85 -12.03 13.86
CA VAL A 66 -16.76 -12.74 14.77
C VAL A 66 -18.00 -13.23 14.03
N ASP A 67 -18.29 -12.62 12.87
CA ASP A 67 -19.43 -13.02 12.04
C ASP A 67 -19.29 -14.48 11.59
N ALA A 68 -20.20 -15.32 12.06
CA ALA A 68 -20.31 -16.73 11.70
C ALA A 68 -21.45 -16.98 10.69
N SER A 69 -22.19 -15.94 10.29
CA SER A 69 -23.25 -16.04 9.29
C SER A 69 -22.66 -16.14 7.87
N ASP A 70 -23.36 -16.83 6.98
CA ASP A 70 -23.04 -16.78 5.55
C ASP A 70 -23.90 -15.72 4.82
N GLU A 71 -24.51 -14.79 5.58
CA GLU A 71 -25.35 -13.73 5.04
C GLU A 71 -24.50 -12.56 4.56
N ASP A 72 -24.99 -11.88 3.52
CA ASP A 72 -24.38 -10.65 3.05
C ASP A 72 -24.91 -9.48 3.85
N TRP A 73 -24.02 -8.74 4.48
CA TRP A 73 -24.38 -7.48 5.10
C TRP A 73 -23.20 -6.50 5.12
N ILE A 74 -23.55 -5.22 5.19
CA ILE A 74 -22.59 -4.12 5.31
C ILE A 74 -23.12 -3.05 6.26
N GLU A 75 -22.25 -2.52 7.10
CA GLU A 75 -22.57 -1.41 8.00
C GLU A 75 -21.97 -0.11 7.46
N THR A 76 -22.75 0.97 7.52
CA THR A 76 -22.28 2.32 7.27
C THR A 76 -22.49 3.18 8.51
N TYR A 77 -21.53 4.04 8.80
CA TYR A 77 -21.56 4.95 9.93
C TYR A 77 -21.80 6.40 9.50
N ALA A 78 -22.27 7.25 10.42
CA ALA A 78 -22.60 8.64 10.11
C ALA A 78 -21.41 9.40 9.51
N SER A 79 -20.20 9.20 10.04
CA SER A 79 -18.97 9.82 9.53
C SER A 79 -18.60 9.39 8.11
N GLN A 80 -19.02 8.19 7.68
CA GLN A 80 -18.81 7.73 6.29
C GLN A 80 -19.77 8.41 5.32
N ARG A 81 -21.03 8.63 5.71
CA ARG A 81 -22.07 9.21 4.86
C ARG A 81 -21.87 10.72 4.74
N LYS A 82 -21.55 11.20 3.54
CA LYS A 82 -21.20 12.60 3.29
C LYS A 82 -22.38 13.46 2.81
N TRP A 83 -23.47 12.81 2.40
CA TRP A 83 -24.71 13.43 1.96
C TRP A 83 -25.86 12.41 2.09
N ASP A 84 -27.09 12.87 2.08
CA ASP A 84 -28.27 12.00 2.11
C ASP A 84 -28.52 11.41 0.73
N CYS A 85 -28.57 10.09 0.61
CA CYS A 85 -28.86 9.42 -0.63
C CYS A 85 -30.03 8.42 -0.47
N ASP A 86 -30.73 8.19 -1.56
CA ASP A 86 -31.84 7.24 -1.58
C ASP A 86 -31.31 5.82 -1.76
N TYR A 87 -31.34 5.04 -0.67
CA TYR A 87 -30.94 3.63 -0.72
C TYR A 87 -31.99 2.69 -1.32
N LEU A 88 -33.14 3.21 -1.81
CA LEU A 88 -34.04 2.45 -2.69
C LEU A 88 -33.48 2.35 -4.11
N ASP A 89 -32.66 3.30 -4.52
CA ASP A 89 -31.93 3.24 -5.78
C ASP A 89 -30.77 2.22 -5.69
N SER A 90 -30.77 1.26 -6.62
CA SER A 90 -29.74 0.21 -6.68
C SER A 90 -28.32 0.76 -6.92
N TYR A 91 -28.18 1.88 -7.59
CA TYR A 91 -26.87 2.54 -7.77
C TYR A 91 -26.28 2.97 -6.42
N HIS A 92 -27.10 3.50 -5.51
CA HIS A 92 -26.68 3.90 -4.18
C HIS A 92 -26.35 2.72 -3.24
N ARG A 93 -26.85 1.53 -3.56
CA ARG A 93 -26.56 0.28 -2.82
C ARG A 93 -25.41 -0.52 -3.43
N THR A 94 -24.78 0.00 -4.46
CA THR A 94 -23.66 -0.67 -5.12
C THR A 94 -22.34 -0.29 -4.46
N LEU A 95 -21.64 -1.30 -3.92
CA LEU A 95 -20.30 -1.15 -3.37
C LEU A 95 -19.26 -1.16 -4.50
N GLU A 96 -18.53 -0.07 -4.59
CA GLU A 96 -17.37 0.11 -5.46
C GLU A 96 -16.10 -0.06 -4.64
N VAL A 97 -15.32 -1.10 -4.93
CA VAL A 97 -14.03 -1.34 -4.27
C VAL A 97 -12.95 -0.56 -5.00
N HIS A 98 -12.33 0.39 -4.30
CA HIS A 98 -11.23 1.19 -4.82
C HIS A 98 -9.87 0.56 -4.55
N ASN A 99 -9.68 -0.01 -3.36
CA ASN A 99 -8.42 -0.62 -2.93
C ASN A 99 -8.68 -1.75 -1.94
N THR A 100 -7.79 -2.72 -1.92
CA THR A 100 -7.77 -3.81 -0.95
C THR A 100 -6.49 -3.77 -0.14
N VAL A 101 -6.46 -4.49 0.99
CA VAL A 101 -5.23 -4.66 1.77
C VAL A 101 -4.19 -5.31 0.89
N SER A 102 -3.08 -4.61 0.67
CA SER A 102 -1.90 -5.16 0.00
C SER A 102 -1.06 -5.95 1.00
N GLU A 103 -0.08 -6.72 0.48
CA GLU A 103 0.93 -7.36 1.33
C GLU A 103 1.53 -6.38 2.33
N LEU A 104 1.74 -6.86 3.55
CA LEU A 104 2.44 -6.10 4.58
C LEU A 104 3.85 -5.73 4.12
N LYS A 105 4.15 -4.45 4.23
CA LYS A 105 5.47 -3.89 3.87
C LYS A 105 6.00 -3.04 5.01
N SER A 106 7.31 -2.95 5.10
CA SER A 106 7.95 -1.97 5.98
C SER A 106 7.44 -0.57 5.66
N ALA A 107 7.16 0.21 6.69
CA ALA A 107 6.69 1.58 6.52
C ALA A 107 7.76 2.45 5.87
N SER A 108 7.30 3.43 5.12
CA SER A 108 8.16 4.46 4.58
C SER A 108 7.74 5.82 5.11
N LEU A 109 8.70 6.60 5.56
CA LEU A 109 8.45 8.01 5.88
C LEU A 109 8.24 8.77 4.57
N ASN A 110 7.24 9.65 4.57
CA ASN A 110 7.03 10.59 3.49
C ASN A 110 7.19 12.02 4.00
N LEU A 111 7.28 12.96 3.07
CA LEU A 111 7.46 14.39 3.38
C LEU A 111 6.38 14.93 4.33
N GLN A 112 5.15 14.41 4.27
CA GLN A 112 4.03 14.88 5.09
C GLN A 112 4.16 14.49 6.57
N PHE A 113 4.81 13.35 6.85
CA PHE A 113 5.03 12.89 8.24
C PHE A 113 6.18 13.61 8.95
N LEU A 114 7.15 14.14 8.21
CA LEU A 114 8.33 14.74 8.82
C LEU A 114 8.02 15.91 9.77
N PRO A 115 7.13 16.87 9.43
CA PRO A 115 6.78 17.95 10.34
C PRO A 115 6.15 17.44 11.64
N VAL A 116 5.28 16.42 11.55
CA VAL A 116 4.61 15.83 12.72
C VAL A 116 5.63 15.11 13.61
N LEU A 117 6.54 14.34 13.01
CA LEU A 117 7.59 13.66 13.74
C LEU A 117 8.55 14.66 14.39
N GLU A 118 8.86 15.75 13.71
CA GLU A 118 9.71 16.80 14.26
C GLU A 118 9.05 17.51 15.45
N ASP A 119 7.77 17.84 15.35
CA ASP A 119 7.03 18.47 16.44
C ASP A 119 6.99 17.60 17.69
N ARG A 120 6.83 16.30 17.53
CA ARG A 120 6.73 15.31 18.62
C ARG A 120 8.05 14.69 19.04
N ALA A 121 9.14 14.92 18.32
CA ALA A 121 10.43 14.37 18.65
C ALA A 121 10.99 14.93 19.96
N ARG A 122 11.41 14.06 20.86
CA ARG A 122 12.09 14.44 22.10
C ARG A 122 13.40 15.19 21.82
N ASP A 123 14.15 14.75 20.81
CA ASP A 123 15.36 15.41 20.30
C ASP A 123 15.23 15.61 18.78
N ARG A 124 14.89 16.83 18.37
CA ARG A 124 14.70 17.23 16.97
C ARG A 124 16.02 17.15 16.17
N ARG A 125 17.16 17.44 16.81
CA ARG A 125 18.46 17.40 16.13
C ARG A 125 18.88 15.97 15.82
N LEU A 126 18.72 15.08 16.79
CA LEU A 126 19.00 13.67 16.62
C LEU A 126 18.10 13.06 15.54
N MET A 127 16.80 13.36 15.58
CA MET A 127 15.85 12.89 14.57
C MET A 127 16.26 13.32 13.14
N ARG A 128 16.53 14.62 12.94
CA ARG A 128 16.95 15.14 11.61
C ARG A 128 18.24 14.47 11.13
N ARG A 129 19.23 14.29 12.01
CA ARG A 129 20.47 13.60 11.68
C ARG A 129 20.20 12.16 11.27
N THR A 130 19.45 11.41 12.08
CA THR A 130 19.14 10.00 11.80
C THR A 130 18.44 9.82 10.46
N ILE A 131 17.45 10.67 10.16
CA ILE A 131 16.75 10.65 8.87
C ILE A 131 17.70 11.00 7.72
N GLY A 132 18.51 12.04 7.87
CA GLY A 132 19.48 12.46 6.86
C GLY A 132 20.56 11.42 6.58
N ASP A 133 21.11 10.81 7.64
CA ASP A 133 22.10 9.73 7.51
C ASP A 133 21.49 8.50 6.81
N ARG A 134 20.27 8.12 7.17
CA ARG A 134 19.55 7.01 6.53
C ARG A 134 19.34 7.28 5.04
N LEU A 135 18.81 8.45 4.70
CA LEU A 135 18.62 8.87 3.30
C LEU A 135 19.91 8.83 2.50
N THR A 136 20.99 9.36 3.07
CA THR A 136 22.31 9.39 2.44
C THR A 136 22.85 7.97 2.22
N ASN A 137 22.70 7.09 3.20
CA ASN A 137 23.16 5.71 3.11
C ASN A 137 22.33 4.91 2.10
N ASP A 138 21.01 5.10 2.06
CA ASP A 138 20.13 4.43 1.09
C ASP A 138 20.47 4.89 -0.35
N LEU A 139 20.75 6.18 -0.56
CA LEU A 139 21.20 6.71 -1.85
C LEU A 139 22.54 6.09 -2.28
N LYS A 140 23.53 6.09 -1.38
CA LYS A 140 24.85 5.48 -1.66
C LYS A 140 24.71 4.01 -2.04
N LYS A 141 23.92 3.26 -1.27
CA LYS A 141 23.65 1.85 -1.55
C LYS A 141 23.02 1.65 -2.94
N GLN A 142 22.00 2.44 -3.29
CA GLN A 142 21.36 2.35 -4.61
C GLN A 142 22.35 2.61 -5.76
N PHE A 143 23.26 3.57 -5.62
CA PHE A 143 24.31 3.81 -6.63
C PHE A 143 25.32 2.67 -6.74
N GLU A 144 25.75 2.09 -5.62
CA GLU A 144 26.69 0.97 -5.63
C GLU A 144 26.03 -0.31 -6.19
N ASP A 145 24.76 -0.55 -5.87
CA ASP A 145 23.99 -1.66 -6.43
C ASP A 145 23.85 -1.55 -7.95
N GLN A 146 23.55 -0.35 -8.47
CA GLN A 146 23.51 -0.09 -9.91
C GLN A 146 24.88 -0.30 -10.57
N LYS A 147 25.92 0.26 -9.98
CA LYS A 147 27.30 0.15 -10.48
C LYS A 147 27.76 -1.32 -10.51
N THR A 148 27.36 -2.08 -9.51
CA THR A 148 27.66 -3.51 -9.44
C THR A 148 26.88 -4.30 -10.48
N ALA A 149 25.60 -4.00 -10.64
CA ALA A 149 24.74 -4.63 -11.62
C ALA A 149 25.21 -4.41 -13.06
N LEU A 150 25.67 -3.20 -13.39
CA LEU A 150 26.23 -2.86 -14.71
C LEU A 150 27.44 -3.70 -15.13
N LYS A 151 28.11 -4.36 -14.19
CA LYS A 151 29.26 -5.22 -14.51
C LYS A 151 28.89 -6.51 -15.25
N ARG A 152 27.66 -7.00 -15.11
CA ARG A 152 27.18 -8.26 -15.70
C ARG A 152 25.79 -8.09 -16.31
N PRO A 153 25.56 -8.44 -17.60
CA PRO A 153 24.26 -8.24 -18.26
C PRO A 153 23.08 -8.88 -17.52
N LEU A 154 23.23 -10.09 -16.98
CA LEU A 154 22.18 -10.78 -16.22
C LEU A 154 21.82 -10.03 -14.90
N GLN A 155 22.82 -9.58 -14.18
CA GLN A 155 22.60 -8.81 -12.95
C GLN A 155 21.95 -7.45 -13.25
N PHE A 156 22.37 -6.85 -14.37
CA PHE A 156 21.78 -5.59 -14.80
C PHE A 156 20.32 -5.75 -15.24
N ARG A 157 19.99 -6.85 -15.93
CA ARG A 157 18.60 -7.17 -16.26
C ARG A 157 17.74 -7.37 -14.99
N GLN A 158 18.27 -8.08 -13.99
CA GLN A 158 17.57 -8.23 -12.71
C GLN A 158 17.37 -6.87 -12.04
N TRP A 159 18.40 -6.05 -11.98
CA TRP A 159 18.32 -4.69 -11.45
C TRP A 159 17.27 -3.84 -12.18
N VAL A 160 17.19 -3.89 -13.50
CA VAL A 160 16.15 -3.20 -14.30
C VAL A 160 14.75 -3.69 -13.92
N ASN A 161 14.53 -4.99 -13.80
CA ASN A 161 13.24 -5.55 -13.43
C ASN A 161 12.79 -5.15 -12.00
N GLU A 162 13.71 -5.06 -11.08
CA GLU A 162 13.44 -4.64 -9.69
C GLU A 162 13.25 -3.12 -9.57
N ASN A 163 13.87 -2.37 -10.47
CA ASN A 163 13.97 -0.93 -10.40
C ASN A 163 13.12 -0.16 -11.43
N SER A 164 12.36 -0.86 -12.25
CA SER A 164 11.42 -0.30 -13.22
C SER A 164 10.00 -0.84 -12.99
N ASN A 165 9.01 -0.15 -13.55
CA ASN A 165 7.61 -0.58 -13.47
C ASN A 165 7.23 -1.65 -14.52
N THR A 166 8.24 -2.30 -15.15
CA THR A 166 8.05 -3.26 -16.26
C THR A 166 7.08 -4.38 -15.89
N ARG A 167 7.24 -5.00 -14.72
CA ARG A 167 6.34 -6.08 -14.27
C ARG A 167 4.90 -5.61 -14.12
N SER A 168 4.70 -4.46 -13.50
CA SER A 168 3.38 -3.87 -13.27
C SER A 168 2.70 -3.50 -14.60
N ILE A 169 3.46 -2.91 -15.53
CA ILE A 169 2.95 -2.54 -16.86
C ILE A 169 2.55 -3.78 -17.66
N ARG A 170 3.37 -4.82 -17.66
CA ARG A 170 3.04 -6.09 -18.33
C ARG A 170 1.82 -6.77 -17.71
N ALA A 171 1.74 -6.81 -16.39
CA ALA A 171 0.59 -7.39 -15.69
C ALA A 171 -0.71 -6.65 -16.00
N LYS A 172 -0.65 -5.31 -16.08
CA LYS A 172 -1.82 -4.48 -16.37
C LYS A 172 -2.25 -4.54 -17.84
N ASN A 173 -1.31 -4.51 -18.76
CA ASN A 173 -1.61 -4.35 -20.20
C ASN A 173 -1.62 -5.69 -20.97
N GLY A 174 -1.17 -6.80 -20.37
CA GLY A 174 -1.04 -8.12 -21.01
C GLY A 174 -0.03 -8.18 -22.16
N ARG A 175 0.54 -7.03 -22.56
CA ARG A 175 1.48 -6.91 -23.69
C ARG A 175 2.46 -5.76 -23.47
N VAL A 176 3.57 -5.80 -24.22
CA VAL A 176 4.51 -4.69 -24.34
C VAL A 176 4.14 -3.84 -25.56
N ALA A 177 3.90 -2.56 -25.35
CA ALA A 177 3.66 -1.62 -26.47
C ALA A 177 4.99 -1.25 -27.14
N PHE A 178 5.00 -1.22 -28.47
CA PHE A 178 6.16 -0.86 -29.30
C PHE A 178 5.87 0.41 -30.09
N LEU A 179 6.84 1.29 -30.15
CA LEU A 179 6.83 2.51 -30.94
C LEU A 179 8.17 2.64 -31.69
N GLY A 180 8.13 2.72 -33.03
CA GLY A 180 9.35 2.86 -33.82
C GLY A 180 10.34 1.71 -33.72
N GLY A 181 9.86 0.49 -33.49
CA GLY A 181 10.70 -0.73 -33.39
C GLY A 181 11.29 -1.00 -31.99
N LEU A 182 11.08 -0.11 -31.02
CA LEU A 182 11.48 -0.28 -29.63
C LEU A 182 10.26 -0.28 -28.73
N PRO A 183 10.33 -0.91 -27.53
CA PRO A 183 9.32 -0.75 -26.51
C PRO A 183 9.12 0.73 -26.13
N GLU A 184 7.89 1.09 -25.75
CA GLU A 184 7.56 2.48 -25.38
C GLU A 184 8.22 2.93 -24.07
N HIS A 185 8.34 2.03 -23.09
CA HIS A 185 8.84 2.38 -21.77
C HIS A 185 10.33 2.07 -21.59
N LYS A 186 11.09 2.98 -20.99
CA LYS A 186 12.54 2.87 -20.78
C LYS A 186 12.99 1.54 -20.16
N GLY A 187 12.29 1.05 -19.13
CA GLY A 187 12.59 -0.24 -18.52
C GLY A 187 12.41 -1.42 -19.49
N GLU A 188 11.40 -1.35 -20.36
CA GLU A 188 11.17 -2.35 -21.39
C GLU A 188 12.21 -2.25 -22.51
N ILE A 189 12.62 -1.04 -22.91
CA ILE A 189 13.71 -0.83 -23.88
C ILE A 189 15.00 -1.48 -23.35
N LEU A 190 15.36 -1.19 -22.09
CA LEU A 190 16.53 -1.83 -21.46
C LEU A 190 16.46 -3.33 -21.47
N THR A 191 15.31 -3.89 -21.04
CA THR A 191 15.11 -5.35 -21.02
C THR A 191 15.18 -5.95 -22.42
N PHE A 192 14.59 -5.31 -23.41
CA PHE A 192 14.60 -5.73 -24.81
C PHE A 192 16.03 -5.76 -25.38
N LEU A 193 16.78 -4.67 -25.21
CA LEU A 193 18.15 -4.57 -25.69
C LEU A 193 19.09 -5.57 -24.99
N LEU A 194 18.95 -5.77 -23.69
CA LEU A 194 19.72 -6.76 -22.94
C LEU A 194 19.42 -8.20 -23.41
N ASN A 195 18.16 -8.50 -23.70
CA ASN A 195 17.76 -9.79 -24.25
C ASN A 195 18.28 -10.02 -25.68
N SER A 196 18.45 -8.94 -26.44
CA SER A 196 19.05 -8.96 -27.79
C SER A 196 20.58 -9.04 -27.77
N GLY A 197 21.20 -9.19 -26.59
CA GLY A 197 22.64 -9.38 -26.43
C GLY A 197 23.48 -8.12 -26.35
N PHE A 198 22.87 -6.94 -26.27
CA PHE A 198 23.62 -5.71 -26.08
C PHE A 198 24.26 -5.65 -24.68
N ASN A 199 25.52 -5.24 -24.63
CA ASN A 199 26.27 -5.18 -23.38
C ASN A 199 26.27 -3.74 -22.80
N PRO A 200 25.80 -3.56 -21.54
CA PRO A 200 25.77 -2.24 -20.92
C PRO A 200 27.15 -1.60 -20.72
N LYS A 201 28.24 -2.38 -20.72
CA LYS A 201 29.61 -1.84 -20.60
C LYS A 201 30.09 -1.13 -21.87
N THR A 202 29.63 -1.57 -23.03
CA THR A 202 30.10 -1.09 -24.33
C THR A 202 29.12 -0.18 -25.03
N GLN A 203 27.84 -0.25 -24.66
CA GLN A 203 26.77 0.47 -25.31
C GLN A 203 26.37 1.72 -24.49
N LYS A 204 26.77 2.88 -25.01
CA LYS A 204 26.50 4.18 -24.36
C LYS A 204 25.01 4.43 -24.14
N TYR A 205 24.17 4.08 -25.11
CA TYR A 205 22.72 4.26 -25.01
C TYR A 205 22.11 3.48 -23.83
N LEU A 206 22.57 2.23 -23.58
CA LEU A 206 22.13 1.48 -22.39
C LEU A 206 22.55 2.14 -21.08
N GLN A 207 23.75 2.73 -21.05
CA GLN A 207 24.23 3.46 -19.88
C GLN A 207 23.42 4.72 -19.62
N GLU A 208 23.08 5.46 -20.66
CA GLU A 208 22.24 6.67 -20.59
C GLU A 208 20.83 6.32 -20.06
N LEU A 209 20.20 5.30 -20.62
CA LEU A 209 18.90 4.83 -20.13
C LEU A 209 18.93 4.35 -18.66
N ALA A 210 19.98 3.64 -18.28
CA ALA A 210 20.19 3.21 -16.89
C ALA A 210 20.34 4.42 -15.95
N TRP A 211 21.10 5.42 -16.39
CA TRP A 211 21.26 6.67 -15.65
C TRP A 211 19.94 7.43 -15.49
N GLU A 212 19.13 7.51 -16.55
CA GLU A 212 17.82 8.15 -16.49
C GLU A 212 16.86 7.44 -15.53
N LEU A 213 16.85 6.11 -15.50
CA LEU A 213 16.09 5.35 -14.50
C LEU A 213 16.53 5.69 -13.07
N GLN A 214 17.82 5.73 -12.83
CA GLN A 214 18.38 6.08 -11.52
C GLN A 214 18.06 7.51 -11.13
N LYS A 215 18.21 8.44 -12.06
CA LYS A 215 17.85 9.85 -11.85
C LYS A 215 16.39 10.01 -11.46
N GLY A 216 15.47 9.31 -12.15
CA GLY A 216 14.05 9.32 -11.82
C GLY A 216 13.77 8.83 -10.40
N LYS A 217 14.48 7.79 -9.95
CA LYS A 217 14.36 7.29 -8.56
C LYS A 217 14.90 8.29 -7.54
N CYS A 218 16.07 8.87 -7.79
CA CYS A 218 16.63 9.89 -6.91
C CYS A 218 15.68 11.08 -6.79
N GLU A 219 15.03 11.48 -7.88
CA GLU A 219 14.06 12.57 -7.89
C GLU A 219 12.82 12.22 -7.05
N ILE A 220 12.30 11.01 -7.18
CA ILE A 220 11.19 10.51 -6.33
C ILE A 220 11.60 10.50 -4.86
N LEU A 221 12.81 10.04 -4.56
CA LEU A 221 13.33 10.02 -3.20
C LEU A 221 13.49 11.45 -2.65
N ARG A 222 13.97 12.39 -3.47
CA ARG A 222 14.12 13.80 -3.11
C ARG A 222 12.79 14.50 -2.86
N THR A 223 11.78 14.24 -3.70
CA THR A 223 10.49 14.93 -3.64
C THR A 223 9.52 14.32 -2.64
N LYS A 224 9.55 13.00 -2.47
CA LYS A 224 8.62 12.28 -1.58
C LYS A 224 9.25 11.85 -0.26
N LEU A 225 10.59 11.93 -0.13
CA LEU A 225 11.36 11.45 1.02
C LEU A 225 10.92 10.05 1.47
N ASN A 226 10.72 9.15 0.50
CA ASN A 226 10.21 7.81 0.75
C ASN A 226 11.31 6.93 1.36
N ILE A 227 11.62 7.18 2.64
CA ILE A 227 12.70 6.52 3.39
C ILE A 227 12.11 5.29 4.06
N LYS A 228 12.62 4.12 3.75
CA LYS A 228 12.22 2.88 4.42
C LYS A 228 12.68 2.90 5.88
N VAL A 229 11.77 2.60 6.79
CA VAL A 229 12.04 2.45 8.21
C VAL A 229 12.11 0.97 8.54
N GLY A 230 13.25 0.50 9.05
CA GLY A 230 13.40 -0.89 9.53
C GLY A 230 12.53 -1.14 10.76
N ARG A 231 12.15 -2.41 10.98
CA ARG A 231 11.30 -2.84 12.10
C ARG A 231 9.99 -2.08 12.22
N SER A 232 9.37 -1.79 11.09
CA SER A 232 8.13 -1.05 11.01
C SER A 232 7.15 -1.74 10.08
N ALA A 233 5.87 -1.48 10.28
CA ALA A 233 4.81 -1.91 9.37
C ALA A 233 3.85 -0.75 9.13
N TYR A 234 3.29 -0.70 7.92
CA TYR A 234 2.19 0.17 7.60
C TYR A 234 0.91 -0.63 7.64
N MET A 235 0.00 -0.26 8.54
CA MET A 235 -1.26 -0.97 8.76
C MET A 235 -2.43 0.00 8.82
N TYR A 236 -3.63 -0.51 8.57
CA TYR A 236 -4.84 0.25 8.82
C TYR A 236 -5.07 0.36 10.33
N MET A 237 -5.34 1.57 10.79
CA MET A 237 -5.78 1.83 12.15
C MET A 237 -7.30 1.74 12.17
N VAL A 238 -7.82 0.98 13.13
CA VAL A 238 -9.26 0.75 13.29
C VAL A 238 -9.67 0.99 14.73
N VAL A 239 -10.93 1.34 14.95
CA VAL A 239 -11.49 1.47 16.28
C VAL A 239 -11.69 0.08 16.90
N ASP A 240 -11.62 -0.01 18.20
CA ASP A 240 -12.05 -1.18 18.95
C ASP A 240 -13.59 -1.26 18.98
N PHE A 241 -14.16 -2.00 18.03
CA PHE A 241 -15.60 -2.16 17.90
C PHE A 241 -16.24 -2.95 19.04
N TRP A 242 -15.44 -3.72 19.76
CA TRP A 242 -15.92 -4.63 20.81
C TRP A 242 -15.65 -4.13 22.22
N GLY A 243 -14.88 -3.06 22.37
CA GLY A 243 -14.54 -2.48 23.67
C GLY A 243 -13.66 -3.39 24.53
N GLY A 244 -12.76 -4.17 23.88
CA GLY A 244 -11.88 -5.11 24.55
C GLY A 244 -10.54 -4.53 25.01
N LEU A 245 -10.23 -3.30 24.55
CA LEU A 245 -8.97 -2.62 24.89
C LEU A 245 -9.17 -1.61 26.03
N GLU A 246 -8.22 -1.55 26.93
CA GLU A 246 -8.17 -0.52 27.96
C GLU A 246 -7.58 0.79 27.40
N GLU A 247 -7.70 1.87 28.19
CA GLU A 247 -7.06 3.15 27.87
C GLU A 247 -5.55 2.98 27.72
N ASN A 248 -4.99 3.48 26.60
CA ASN A 248 -3.58 3.35 26.20
C ASN A 248 -3.15 1.95 25.72
N GLU A 249 -4.08 1.04 25.49
CA GLU A 249 -3.79 -0.23 24.82
C GLU A 249 -4.00 -0.13 23.30
N VAL A 250 -3.17 -0.89 22.57
CA VAL A 250 -3.34 -1.12 21.14
C VAL A 250 -3.17 -2.60 20.85
N HIS A 251 -3.99 -3.13 19.95
CA HIS A 251 -3.85 -4.49 19.45
C HIS A 251 -3.27 -4.46 18.04
N VAL A 252 -2.23 -5.26 17.81
CA VAL A 252 -1.60 -5.41 16.49
C VAL A 252 -1.69 -6.88 16.09
N GLY A 253 -2.40 -7.17 15.00
CA GLY A 253 -2.55 -8.51 14.46
C GLY A 253 -2.00 -8.63 13.05
N PHE A 254 -1.29 -9.72 12.77
CA PHE A 254 -0.83 -10.08 11.43
C PHE A 254 -1.48 -11.40 11.03
N SER A 255 -2.08 -11.45 9.84
CA SER A 255 -2.63 -12.69 9.27
C SER A 255 -1.56 -13.63 8.72
N SER A 256 -0.35 -13.12 8.49
CA SER A 256 0.78 -13.88 7.96
C SER A 256 2.09 -13.50 8.66
N LYS A 257 3.13 -14.33 8.48
CA LYS A 257 4.48 -13.98 8.97
C LYS A 257 4.99 -12.77 8.20
N PHE A 258 5.13 -11.65 8.89
CA PHE A 258 5.75 -10.46 8.34
C PHE A 258 7.28 -10.60 8.35
N ARG A 259 7.92 -10.30 7.23
CA ARG A 259 9.38 -10.21 7.12
C ARG A 259 9.75 -8.77 6.77
N ASP A 260 10.54 -8.16 7.63
CA ASP A 260 11.16 -6.88 7.32
C ASP A 260 12.32 -7.10 6.32
N GLU A 261 12.34 -6.32 5.25
CA GLU A 261 13.39 -6.38 4.23
C GLU A 261 14.78 -6.00 4.78
N SER A 262 14.84 -5.32 5.92
CA SER A 262 16.09 -4.76 6.47
C SER A 262 16.81 -5.65 7.47
N ASP A 263 16.12 -6.58 8.18
CA ASP A 263 16.67 -7.27 9.35
C ASP A 263 16.45 -8.81 9.37
N GLY A 264 16.01 -9.42 8.27
CA GLY A 264 15.71 -10.88 8.27
C GLY A 264 14.33 -11.23 8.85
N PRO A 265 14.09 -12.48 9.25
CA PRO A 265 12.76 -12.93 9.66
C PRO A 265 12.29 -12.20 10.91
N SER A 266 11.23 -11.41 10.77
CA SER A 266 10.59 -10.76 11.91
C SER A 266 9.87 -11.81 12.75
N ILE A 267 10.20 -11.87 14.00
CA ILE A 267 9.45 -12.62 15.01
C ILE A 267 8.12 -11.88 15.18
N GLY A 268 7.00 -12.57 15.09
CA GLY A 268 5.69 -11.98 15.39
C GLY A 268 5.72 -11.40 16.79
N ILE A 269 5.69 -10.09 16.91
CA ILE A 269 5.67 -9.40 18.19
C ILE A 269 4.21 -9.17 18.55
N TRP A 270 3.74 -9.83 19.59
CA TRP A 270 2.53 -9.45 20.29
C TRP A 270 2.88 -8.27 21.18
N ILE A 271 2.42 -7.08 20.83
CA ILE A 271 2.47 -5.92 21.72
C ILE A 271 1.13 -5.90 22.45
N ARG A 272 1.17 -6.18 23.75
CA ARG A 272 0.08 -5.86 24.66
C ARG A 272 0.17 -4.40 25.03
#